data_aae4bee95a5de3c8b388e0022f9393d8
#
_entry.id   aae4bee95a5de3c8b388e0022f9393d8
#
_cell.length_a   1.000
_cell.length_b   1.000
_cell.length_c   1.000
_cell.angle_alpha   90.00
_cell.angle_beta   90.00
_cell.angle_gamma   90.00
#
_symmetry.space_group_name_H-M   'P 1'
#
loop_
_entity.id
_entity.type
_entity.pdbx_description
1 polymer ?
#
loop_
_entity_poly.entity_id
_entity_poly.type
_entity_poly.pdbx_seq_one_letter_code
_entity_poly.pdbx_strand_id
1 'polypeptide(L)'
;MFIYGDATSKKQDTKLEKGHNFFTLIRDYLTKFRPVLRVPSANPSVVMRGNFINQVFEKGFDGVSIAISSNCKNTIKDYINVKEDNDGTKKKQKIMNAETKVSYEQFGHTSDANDYFIIECVKSSYLLYQNGRQTFDHVLIGKGVEKENNSY
;
A
#
# COMPACT_ATOMS: atom_id res chain seq x y z
N MET A 1 -16.84 -0.93 8.78
CA MET A 1 -15.53 -1.50 8.41
C MET A 1 -15.20 -1.09 6.99
N PHE A 2 -13.95 -0.77 6.66
CA PHE A 2 -13.53 -0.47 5.27
C PHE A 2 -12.80 -1.68 4.68
N ILE A 3 -13.03 -1.94 3.38
CA ILE A 3 -12.36 -2.98 2.60
C ILE A 3 -11.61 -2.29 1.46
N TYR A 4 -10.31 -2.54 1.38
CA TYR A 4 -9.41 -2.00 0.35
C TYR A 4 -8.94 -3.11 -0.56
N GLY A 5 -8.51 -2.76 -1.76
CA GLY A 5 -7.94 -3.75 -2.67
C GLY A 5 -7.80 -3.27 -4.11
N ASP A 6 -7.47 -4.21 -4.94
CA ASP A 6 -7.19 -4.09 -6.36
C ASP A 6 -8.49 -3.94 -7.18
N ALA A 7 -8.51 -2.98 -8.11
CA ALA A 7 -9.66 -2.77 -8.99
C ALA A 7 -9.96 -3.97 -9.90
N THR A 8 -8.96 -4.80 -10.24
CA THR A 8 -9.17 -5.98 -11.09
C THR A 8 -10.08 -7.03 -10.46
N SER A 9 -10.09 -7.11 -9.13
CA SER A 9 -10.97 -8.01 -8.36
C SER A 9 -12.45 -7.61 -8.38
N LYS A 10 -12.79 -6.45 -8.97
CA LYS A 10 -14.18 -6.06 -9.28
C LYS A 10 -14.73 -6.73 -10.54
N LYS A 11 -13.85 -7.30 -11.38
CA LYS A 11 -14.29 -8.02 -12.56
C LYS A 11 -15.08 -9.26 -12.13
N GLN A 12 -16.06 -9.62 -12.95
CA GLN A 12 -16.81 -10.84 -12.72
C GLN A 12 -15.85 -12.04 -12.80
N ASP A 13 -15.88 -12.89 -11.78
CA ASP A 13 -15.16 -14.15 -11.83
C ASP A 13 -16.04 -15.19 -12.53
N THR A 14 -15.50 -15.89 -13.53
CA THR A 14 -16.22 -16.92 -14.28
C THR A 14 -16.59 -18.15 -13.44
N LYS A 15 -15.98 -18.29 -12.27
CA LYS A 15 -16.28 -19.36 -11.30
C LYS A 15 -17.42 -19.02 -10.32
N LEU A 16 -17.89 -17.77 -10.35
CA LEU A 16 -18.94 -17.28 -9.49
C LEU A 16 -20.24 -17.09 -10.27
N GLU A 17 -21.35 -17.03 -9.56
CA GLU A 17 -22.64 -16.72 -10.13
C GLU A 17 -22.61 -15.36 -10.87
N LYS A 18 -23.43 -15.24 -11.91
CA LYS A 18 -23.51 -14.02 -12.72
C LYS A 18 -23.79 -12.79 -11.84
N GLY A 19 -22.96 -11.77 -11.98
CA GLY A 19 -23.05 -10.53 -11.20
C GLY A 19 -22.23 -10.54 -9.90
N HIS A 20 -21.61 -11.67 -9.54
CA HIS A 20 -20.75 -11.75 -8.36
C HIS A 20 -19.27 -11.62 -8.73
N ASN A 21 -18.53 -10.99 -7.85
CA ASN A 21 -17.09 -10.88 -7.88
C ASN A 21 -16.53 -11.09 -6.47
N PHE A 22 -15.23 -11.13 -6.34
CA PHE A 22 -14.57 -11.39 -5.08
C PHE A 22 -14.98 -10.41 -3.96
N PHE A 23 -15.15 -9.12 -4.28
CA PHE A 23 -15.55 -8.12 -3.29
C PHE A 23 -17.02 -8.23 -2.89
N THR A 24 -17.91 -8.66 -3.79
CA THR A 24 -19.32 -8.90 -3.41
C THR A 24 -19.41 -10.04 -2.41
N LEU A 25 -18.65 -11.12 -2.61
CA LEU A 25 -18.62 -12.24 -1.65
C LEU A 25 -18.08 -11.81 -0.28
N ILE A 26 -16.97 -11.08 -0.26
CA ILE A 26 -16.40 -10.57 1.00
C ILE A 26 -17.41 -9.65 1.71
N ARG A 27 -18.03 -8.74 0.97
CA ARG A 27 -19.03 -7.81 1.51
C ARG A 27 -20.20 -8.58 2.12
N ASP A 28 -20.71 -9.57 1.43
CA ASP A 28 -21.88 -10.35 1.84
C ASP A 28 -21.55 -11.20 3.08
N TYR A 29 -20.37 -11.82 3.11
CA TYR A 29 -19.88 -12.54 4.28
C TYR A 29 -19.69 -11.64 5.51
N LEU A 30 -19.28 -10.39 5.30
CA LEU A 30 -19.00 -9.43 6.37
C LEU A 30 -20.15 -8.46 6.64
N THR A 31 -21.38 -8.76 6.18
CA THR A 31 -22.55 -7.87 6.26
C THR A 31 -22.81 -7.34 7.67
N LYS A 32 -22.65 -8.16 8.72
CA LYS A 32 -22.79 -7.76 10.12
C LYS A 32 -21.90 -6.59 10.55
N PHE A 33 -20.78 -6.38 9.86
CA PHE A 33 -19.83 -5.29 10.13
C PHE A 33 -20.09 -4.05 9.26
N ARG A 34 -21.16 -4.03 8.46
CA ARG A 34 -21.50 -2.94 7.54
C ARG A 34 -20.30 -2.50 6.68
N PRO A 35 -19.74 -3.39 5.85
CA PRO A 35 -18.53 -3.12 5.10
C PRO A 35 -18.75 -2.06 4.02
N VAL A 36 -17.79 -1.16 3.89
CA VAL A 36 -17.73 -0.15 2.83
C VAL A 36 -16.51 -0.45 1.95
N LEU A 37 -16.75 -0.62 0.65
CA LEU A 37 -15.67 -0.88 -0.31
C LEU A 37 -14.93 0.44 -0.66
N ARG A 38 -13.65 0.47 -0.37
CA ARG A 38 -12.70 1.53 -0.72
C ARG A 38 -11.72 1.02 -1.80
N VAL A 39 -12.29 0.54 -2.90
CA VAL A 39 -11.55 -0.02 -4.03
C VAL A 39 -11.65 0.97 -5.18
N PRO A 40 -10.53 1.39 -5.81
CA PRO A 40 -10.54 2.36 -6.89
C PRO A 40 -11.30 1.82 -8.13
N SER A 41 -11.70 2.70 -9.03
CA SER A 41 -12.30 2.31 -10.32
C SER A 41 -11.28 1.70 -11.28
N ALA A 42 -10.03 2.18 -11.19
CA ALA A 42 -8.88 1.67 -11.93
C ALA A 42 -7.67 1.62 -11.00
N ASN A 43 -6.77 0.66 -11.24
CA ASN A 43 -5.54 0.57 -10.46
C ASN A 43 -4.62 1.76 -10.78
N PRO A 44 -3.99 2.36 -9.76
CA PRO A 44 -2.91 3.30 -10.00
C PRO A 44 -1.72 2.60 -10.68
N SER A 45 -0.93 3.35 -11.45
CA SER A 45 0.31 2.84 -12.04
C SER A 45 1.20 2.21 -10.99
N VAL A 46 1.74 1.01 -11.25
CA VAL A 46 2.61 0.28 -10.32
C VAL A 46 3.87 1.09 -10.03
N VAL A 47 4.50 1.64 -11.07
CA VAL A 47 5.72 2.46 -10.96
C VAL A 47 5.45 3.71 -10.13
N MET A 48 4.42 4.48 -10.48
CA MET A 48 4.10 5.73 -9.78
C MET A 48 3.73 5.48 -8.30
N ARG A 49 2.99 4.41 -8.03
CA ARG A 49 2.62 3.98 -6.68
C ARG A 49 3.84 3.59 -5.86
N GLY A 50 4.74 2.79 -6.45
CA GLY A 50 5.97 2.35 -5.80
C GLY A 50 6.87 3.54 -5.46
N ASN A 51 7.09 4.45 -6.39
CA ASN A 51 7.90 5.65 -6.18
C ASN A 51 7.33 6.56 -5.09
N PHE A 52 6.02 6.78 -5.08
CA PHE A 52 5.37 7.55 -4.02
C PHE A 52 5.57 6.90 -2.64
N ILE A 53 5.33 5.60 -2.53
CA ILE A 53 5.47 4.87 -1.26
C ILE A 53 6.91 4.88 -0.78
N ASN A 54 7.88 4.67 -1.67
CA ASN A 54 9.31 4.75 -1.34
C ASN A 54 9.66 6.14 -0.82
N GLN A 55 9.18 7.20 -1.47
CA GLN A 55 9.41 8.57 -1.00
C GLN A 55 8.81 8.81 0.39
N VAL A 56 7.57 8.32 0.64
CA VAL A 56 6.93 8.47 1.96
C VAL A 56 7.69 7.72 3.04
N PHE A 57 8.22 6.53 2.76
CA PHE A 57 9.06 5.79 3.70
C PHE A 57 10.39 6.50 3.97
N GLU A 58 11.01 7.07 2.95
CA GLU A 58 12.34 7.66 3.05
C GLU A 58 12.32 9.06 3.69
N LYS A 59 11.40 9.92 3.27
CA LYS A 59 11.42 11.36 3.59
C LYS A 59 10.09 11.90 4.10
N GLY A 60 9.03 11.11 4.00
CA GLY A 60 7.67 11.62 4.12
C GLY A 60 7.23 12.42 2.88
N PHE A 61 5.95 12.67 2.77
CA PHE A 61 5.37 13.51 1.72
C PHE A 61 4.07 14.14 2.20
N ASP A 62 3.91 15.45 2.04
CA ASP A 62 2.67 16.19 2.37
C ASP A 62 2.17 15.91 3.81
N GLY A 63 3.10 15.88 4.78
CA GLY A 63 2.79 15.55 6.17
C GLY A 63 2.46 14.07 6.43
N VAL A 64 2.50 13.22 5.41
CA VAL A 64 2.29 11.78 5.53
C VAL A 64 3.59 11.08 5.89
N SER A 65 3.53 10.20 6.88
CA SER A 65 4.57 9.24 7.20
C SER A 65 3.96 7.86 7.38
N ILE A 66 4.74 6.81 7.07
CA ILE A 66 4.30 5.42 7.19
C ILE A 66 5.23 4.71 8.16
N ALA A 67 4.63 4.01 9.11
CA ALA A 67 5.35 3.12 10.01
C ALA A 67 4.71 1.72 9.98
N ILE A 68 5.55 0.69 9.94
CA ILE A 68 5.11 -0.70 10.00
C ILE A 68 5.53 -1.27 11.35
N SER A 69 4.57 -1.80 12.11
CA SER A 69 4.87 -2.45 13.39
C SER A 69 5.88 -3.59 13.21
N SER A 70 6.85 -3.69 14.11
CA SER A 70 7.84 -4.77 14.12
C SER A 70 7.21 -6.18 14.21
N ASN A 71 5.97 -6.29 14.68
CA ASN A 71 5.23 -7.53 14.70
C ASN A 71 4.71 -7.98 13.32
N CYS A 72 4.64 -7.08 12.34
CA CYS A 72 4.22 -7.36 10.97
C CYS A 72 5.37 -7.96 10.14
N LYS A 73 5.96 -9.06 10.62
CA LYS A 73 7.19 -9.65 10.07
C LYS A 73 7.08 -10.01 8.58
N ASN A 74 5.93 -10.52 8.13
CA ASN A 74 5.73 -10.88 6.73
C ASN A 74 5.69 -9.65 5.83
N THR A 75 5.03 -8.57 6.27
CA THR A 75 4.99 -7.29 5.55
C THR A 75 6.38 -6.69 5.43
N ILE A 76 7.12 -6.65 6.53
CA ILE A 76 8.50 -6.13 6.55
C ILE A 76 9.39 -6.96 5.61
N LYS A 77 9.32 -8.30 5.73
CA LYS A 77 10.07 -9.22 4.86
C LYS A 77 9.74 -8.99 3.38
N ASP A 78 8.48 -8.77 3.06
CA ASP A 78 8.04 -8.53 1.69
C ASP A 78 8.63 -7.23 1.13
N TYR A 79 8.52 -6.11 1.86
CA TYR A 79 9.10 -4.83 1.43
C TYR A 79 10.63 -4.85 1.29
N ILE A 80 11.33 -5.56 2.17
CA ILE A 80 12.81 -5.67 2.10
C ILE A 80 13.27 -6.50 0.89
N ASN A 81 12.52 -7.53 0.51
CA ASN A 81 12.95 -8.49 -0.50
C ASN A 81 12.37 -8.25 -1.90
N VAL A 82 11.28 -7.47 -2.01
CA VAL A 82 10.75 -7.08 -3.31
C VAL A 82 11.75 -6.15 -3.99
N LYS A 83 12.17 -6.55 -5.19
CA LYS A 83 13.08 -5.75 -6.02
C LYS A 83 12.31 -5.05 -7.14
N GLU A 84 12.86 -3.99 -7.63
CA GLU A 84 12.41 -3.33 -8.85
C GLU A 84 12.89 -4.10 -10.09
N ASP A 85 12.04 -4.23 -11.09
CA ASP A 85 12.39 -4.74 -12.40
C ASP A 85 12.84 -3.60 -13.33
N ASN A 86 13.39 -3.93 -14.50
CA ASN A 86 13.93 -2.96 -15.45
C ASN A 86 12.90 -1.93 -15.95
N ASP A 87 11.63 -2.27 -15.89
CA ASP A 87 10.51 -1.40 -16.28
C ASP A 87 9.95 -0.56 -15.12
N GLY A 88 10.61 -0.57 -13.95
CA GLY A 88 10.17 0.14 -12.75
C GLY A 88 9.04 -0.55 -11.98
N THR A 89 8.62 -1.72 -12.39
CA THR A 89 7.61 -2.50 -11.66
C THR A 89 8.26 -3.40 -10.61
N LYS A 90 7.43 -4.02 -9.76
CA LYS A 90 7.92 -5.01 -8.80
C LYS A 90 8.32 -6.30 -9.50
N LYS A 91 9.56 -6.74 -9.30
CA LYS A 91 10.06 -8.01 -9.83
C LYS A 91 9.36 -9.18 -9.15
N LYS A 92 8.58 -9.92 -9.92
CA LYS A 92 7.84 -11.10 -9.46
C LYS A 92 8.74 -12.34 -9.52
N GLN A 93 9.44 -12.62 -8.40
CA GLN A 93 10.27 -13.81 -8.29
C GLN A 93 9.40 -15.04 -8.01
N LYS A 94 9.35 -15.96 -8.97
CA LYS A 94 8.62 -17.23 -8.82
C LYS A 94 9.53 -18.30 -8.26
N ILE A 95 9.00 -19.04 -7.28
CA ILE A 95 9.61 -20.26 -6.76
C ILE A 95 8.62 -21.42 -6.87
N MET A 96 9.14 -22.63 -6.92
CA MET A 96 8.34 -23.84 -7.01
C MET A 96 8.20 -24.48 -5.62
N ASN A 97 6.98 -24.78 -5.22
CA ASN A 97 6.76 -25.60 -4.04
C ASN A 97 7.26 -27.02 -4.31
N ALA A 98 8.14 -27.53 -3.44
CA ALA A 98 8.78 -28.81 -3.63
C ALA A 98 7.79 -30.00 -3.57
N GLU A 99 6.71 -29.87 -2.79
CA GLU A 99 5.71 -30.91 -2.59
C GLU A 99 4.62 -30.87 -3.66
N THR A 100 4.00 -29.70 -3.84
CA THR A 100 2.85 -29.55 -4.73
C THR A 100 3.23 -29.33 -6.18
N LYS A 101 4.51 -29.03 -6.48
CA LYS A 101 5.02 -28.65 -7.81
C LYS A 101 4.32 -27.43 -8.42
N VAL A 102 3.63 -26.66 -7.59
CA VAL A 102 2.98 -25.41 -8.02
C VAL A 102 3.97 -24.25 -7.88
N SER A 103 4.07 -23.44 -8.95
CA SER A 103 4.87 -22.21 -8.93
C SER A 103 4.06 -21.09 -8.29
N TYR A 104 4.71 -20.34 -7.39
CA TYR A 104 4.10 -19.18 -6.74
C TYR A 104 5.10 -18.02 -6.61
N GLU A 105 4.57 -16.80 -6.48
CA GLU A 105 5.40 -15.62 -6.25
C GLU A 105 5.82 -15.57 -4.78
N GLN A 106 7.12 -15.49 -4.54
CA GLN A 106 7.69 -15.52 -3.19
C GLN A 106 7.41 -14.22 -2.42
N PHE A 107 7.51 -13.09 -3.11
CA PHE A 107 7.32 -11.74 -2.56
C PHE A 107 6.43 -10.90 -3.47
N GLY A 108 5.90 -9.83 -2.94
CA GLY A 108 5.10 -8.84 -3.64
C GLY A 108 3.62 -8.82 -3.25
N HIS A 109 3.07 -9.91 -2.70
CA HIS A 109 1.65 -9.99 -2.39
C HIS A 109 1.25 -9.08 -1.22
N THR A 110 2.01 -9.12 -0.12
CA THR A 110 1.69 -8.32 1.07
C THR A 110 1.96 -6.84 0.81
N SER A 111 3.06 -6.52 0.13
CA SER A 111 3.37 -5.14 -0.24
C SER A 111 2.37 -4.60 -1.25
N ASP A 112 1.91 -5.38 -2.24
CA ASP A 112 0.87 -4.93 -3.15
C ASP A 112 -0.45 -4.62 -2.43
N ALA A 113 -0.88 -5.48 -1.50
CA ALA A 113 -2.08 -5.26 -0.70
C ALA A 113 -1.97 -3.97 0.14
N ASN A 114 -0.83 -3.76 0.79
CA ASN A 114 -0.57 -2.54 1.56
C ASN A 114 -0.48 -1.30 0.68
N ASP A 115 0.10 -1.39 -0.51
CA ASP A 115 0.19 -0.29 -1.43
C ASP A 115 -1.21 0.24 -1.82
N TYR A 116 -2.16 -0.64 -2.11
CA TYR A 116 -3.55 -0.23 -2.38
C TYR A 116 -4.22 0.41 -1.17
N PHE A 117 -3.98 -0.13 0.01
CA PHE A 117 -4.49 0.44 1.27
C PHE A 117 -3.91 1.84 1.51
N ILE A 118 -2.58 1.99 1.42
CA ILE A 118 -1.88 3.26 1.66
C ILE A 118 -2.37 4.33 0.68
N ILE A 119 -2.35 4.03 -0.63
CA ILE A 119 -2.77 4.99 -1.67
C ILE A 119 -4.21 5.47 -1.45
N GLU A 120 -5.11 4.60 -1.08
CA GLU A 120 -6.51 5.01 -0.86
C GLU A 120 -6.68 5.78 0.45
N CYS A 121 -5.88 5.48 1.49
CA CYS A 121 -5.89 6.24 2.75
C CYS A 121 -5.38 7.67 2.59
N VAL A 122 -4.32 7.85 1.78
CA VAL A 122 -3.67 9.16 1.56
C VAL A 122 -3.85 9.65 0.12
N LYS A 123 -5.01 9.43 -0.44
CA LYS A 123 -5.32 9.66 -1.85
C LYS A 123 -5.03 11.08 -2.31
N SER A 124 -5.34 12.09 -1.49
CA SER A 124 -5.06 13.50 -1.80
C SER A 124 -3.57 13.74 -2.00
N SER A 125 -2.74 13.25 -1.09
CA SER A 125 -1.27 13.39 -1.17
C SER A 125 -0.70 12.62 -2.36
N TYR A 126 -1.23 11.43 -2.65
CA TYR A 126 -0.86 10.68 -3.84
C TYR A 126 -1.18 11.43 -5.14
N LEU A 127 -2.36 12.06 -5.24
CA LEU A 127 -2.74 12.88 -6.41
C LEU A 127 -1.85 14.12 -6.55
N LEU A 128 -1.46 14.76 -5.44
CA LEU A 128 -0.49 15.86 -5.46
C LEU A 128 0.86 15.39 -6.00
N TYR A 129 1.33 14.23 -5.54
CA TYR A 129 2.56 13.61 -6.02
C TYR A 129 2.51 13.34 -7.53
N GLN A 130 1.42 12.74 -8.03
CA GLN A 130 1.22 12.45 -9.46
C GLN A 130 1.27 13.71 -10.33
N ASN A 131 0.77 14.82 -9.80
CA ASN A 131 0.73 16.11 -10.52
C ASN A 131 2.04 16.90 -10.40
N GLY A 132 3.11 16.30 -9.87
CA GLY A 132 4.41 16.95 -9.70
C GLY A 132 4.42 18.10 -8.69
N ARG A 133 3.38 18.25 -7.88
CA ARG A 133 3.34 19.23 -6.81
C ARG A 133 4.11 18.68 -5.61
N GLN A 134 5.39 18.99 -5.53
CA GLN A 134 6.14 18.83 -4.29
C GLN A 134 5.72 19.95 -3.35
N THR A 135 4.94 19.65 -2.34
CA THR A 135 4.71 20.61 -1.24
C THR A 135 5.97 20.60 -0.37
N PHE A 136 6.85 21.54 -0.63
CA PHE A 136 8.04 21.79 0.23
C PHE A 136 7.68 22.58 1.50
N ASP A 137 6.41 22.70 1.86
CA ASP A 137 6.01 23.42 3.05
C ASP A 137 5.78 22.45 4.20
N HIS A 138 6.74 22.43 5.05
CA HIS A 138 6.84 22.19 6.49
C HIS A 138 8.05 21.32 6.84
N VAL A 139 9.22 21.89 6.64
CA VAL A 139 10.32 21.59 7.56
C VAL A 139 9.94 22.27 8.87
N LEU A 140 9.23 21.58 9.73
CA LEU A 140 9.21 21.91 11.14
C LEU A 140 10.60 21.64 11.69
N ILE A 141 11.48 22.62 11.53
CA ILE A 141 12.68 22.72 12.33
C ILE A 141 12.15 22.89 13.74
N GLY A 142 12.17 21.79 14.51
CA GLY A 142 11.93 21.85 15.95
C GLY A 142 12.88 22.89 16.52
N LYS A 143 12.37 24.06 16.86
CA LYS A 143 13.11 25.00 17.72
C LYS A 143 13.38 24.22 19.01
N GLY A 144 14.66 23.90 19.19
CA GLY A 144 15.13 23.33 20.43
C GLY A 144 14.67 24.24 21.57
N VAL A 145 14.02 23.64 22.55
CA VAL A 145 13.75 24.31 23.83
C VAL A 145 15.10 24.58 24.43
N GLU A 146 15.54 25.83 24.38
CA GLU A 146 16.65 26.30 25.17
C GLU A 146 16.23 26.09 26.64
N LYS A 147 16.93 25.19 27.31
CA LYS A 147 16.85 25.09 28.78
C LYS A 147 17.50 26.34 29.35
N GLU A 148 16.65 27.24 29.82
CA GLU A 148 17.12 28.28 30.75
C GLU A 148 17.78 27.62 31.96
N ASN A 149 19.09 27.75 32.04
CA ASN A 149 19.84 27.49 33.29
C ASN A 149 19.53 28.60 34.26
N ASN A 150 18.56 28.40 35.12
CA ASN A 150 18.45 29.21 36.34
C ASN A 150 19.38 28.64 37.39
N SER A 151 20.51 29.32 37.57
CA SER A 151 21.40 29.23 38.73
C SER A 151 20.70 29.83 39.93
N TYR A 152 20.54 29.07 40.99
CA TYR A 152 20.61 29.52 42.39
C TYR A 152 21.28 28.42 43.21
#